data_aa3ef9afff00f9036783c94af769db77
#
_entry.id   aa3ef9afff00f9036783c94af769db77
#
_cell.length_a   1.000
_cell.length_b   1.000
_cell.length_c   1.000
_cell.angle_alpha   90.00
_cell.angle_beta   90.00
_cell.angle_gamma   90.00
#
_symmetry.space_group_name_H-M   'P 1'
#
loop_
_entity.id
_entity.type
_entity.pdbx_description
1 polymer ?
#
loop_
_entity_poly.entity_id
_entity_poly.type
_entity_poly.pdbx_seq_one_letter_code
_entity_poly.pdbx_strand_id
1 'polypeptide(L)'
;MSVDVRLEEVKSGLRGALTWRGDRPDRHRYADVTGWWRRPDLLKCLGPALAQLFAGERPTVVLGPESRGCLLGPLVALSFDVGFVEVRKDRVGSSDSDVWLQRTAPPDYRDRHLTLGFRKSLVNSGDRVLFVDDWVETGGQACGAHLLTQDAGATWLGAATVVDALSSNQVRRHLNVRSLLHVREL
;
A
#
# COMPACT_ATOMS: atom_id res chain seq x y z
N MET A 1 -16.85 -15.32 -6.34
CA MET A 1 -17.48 -14.55 -7.45
C MET A 1 -16.40 -13.65 -8.02
N SER A 2 -15.91 -13.95 -9.24
CA SER A 2 -14.94 -13.10 -9.93
C SER A 2 -15.66 -11.82 -10.38
N VAL A 3 -15.24 -10.68 -9.88
CA VAL A 3 -15.71 -9.37 -10.37
C VAL A 3 -14.92 -9.10 -11.64
N ASP A 4 -15.61 -9.02 -12.77
CA ASP A 4 -14.98 -8.55 -14.01
C ASP A 4 -14.67 -7.06 -13.86
N VAL A 5 -13.39 -6.73 -13.69
CA VAL A 5 -12.94 -5.37 -13.39
C VAL A 5 -12.44 -4.72 -14.68
N ARG A 6 -13.18 -3.74 -15.15
CA ARG A 6 -12.75 -2.86 -16.22
C ARG A 6 -11.86 -1.76 -15.64
N LEU A 7 -10.55 -1.91 -15.75
CA LEU A 7 -9.57 -1.00 -15.14
C LEU A 7 -9.80 0.47 -15.51
N GLU A 8 -10.17 0.78 -16.73
CA GLU A 8 -10.41 2.18 -17.15
C GLU A 8 -11.63 2.81 -16.47
N GLU A 9 -12.67 2.03 -16.20
CA GLU A 9 -13.84 2.52 -15.43
C GLU A 9 -13.44 2.80 -13.96
N VAL A 10 -12.62 1.92 -13.36
CA VAL A 10 -12.10 2.13 -12.00
C VAL A 10 -11.22 3.37 -11.94
N LYS A 11 -10.28 3.53 -12.87
CA LYS A 11 -9.41 4.72 -12.97
C LYS A 11 -10.23 6.00 -13.14
N SER A 12 -11.23 6.00 -14.00
CA SER A 12 -12.14 7.14 -14.20
C SER A 12 -12.90 7.47 -12.91
N GLY A 13 -13.43 6.45 -12.23
CA GLY A 13 -14.11 6.60 -10.95
C GLY A 13 -13.21 7.15 -9.84
N LEU A 14 -11.95 6.69 -9.77
CA LEU A 14 -10.95 7.19 -8.81
C LEU A 14 -10.61 8.66 -9.06
N ARG A 15 -10.38 9.05 -10.32
CA ARG A 15 -10.16 10.46 -10.69
C ARG A 15 -11.35 11.33 -10.33
N GLY A 16 -12.56 10.89 -10.64
CA GLY A 16 -13.78 11.64 -10.37
C GLY A 16 -14.14 11.77 -8.89
N ALA A 17 -13.63 10.91 -8.03
CA ALA A 17 -13.89 10.92 -6.58
C ALA A 17 -12.74 11.53 -5.76
N LEU A 18 -11.62 11.90 -6.39
CA LEU A 18 -10.52 12.62 -5.78
C LEU A 18 -10.79 14.12 -5.79
N THR A 19 -10.42 14.80 -4.72
CA THR A 19 -10.53 16.27 -4.63
C THR A 19 -9.19 16.85 -4.17
N TRP A 20 -8.67 17.82 -4.92
CA TRP A 20 -7.52 18.59 -4.47
C TRP A 20 -7.96 19.65 -3.47
N ARG A 21 -7.43 19.57 -2.24
CA ARG A 21 -7.70 20.54 -1.17
C ARG A 21 -6.44 21.33 -0.83
N GLY A 22 -6.63 22.56 -0.39
CA GLY A 22 -5.60 23.50 0.05
C GLY A 22 -6.12 24.92 -0.13
N ASP A 23 -5.92 25.79 0.87
CA ASP A 23 -6.27 27.20 0.76
C ASP A 23 -5.29 27.93 -0.15
N ARG A 24 -5.78 28.96 -0.88
CA ARG A 24 -4.98 29.73 -1.84
C ARG A 24 -3.65 30.30 -1.31
N PRO A 25 -3.45 30.59 -0.02
CA PRO A 25 -2.14 30.99 0.48
C PRO A 25 -1.18 29.81 0.70
N ASP A 26 -1.67 28.59 0.90
CA ASP A 26 -0.82 27.41 1.08
C ASP A 26 -0.33 26.88 -0.27
N ARG A 27 0.99 26.90 -0.47
CA ARG A 27 1.64 26.33 -1.66
C ARG A 27 1.50 24.81 -1.77
N HIS A 28 0.85 24.16 -0.80
CA HIS A 28 0.72 22.70 -0.74
C HIS A 28 -0.74 22.27 -0.87
N ARG A 29 -1.09 21.86 -2.09
CA ARG A 29 -2.32 21.09 -2.29
C ARG A 29 -2.10 19.65 -1.84
N TYR A 30 -3.07 19.07 -1.13
CA TYR A 30 -3.08 17.65 -0.83
C TYR A 30 -4.28 16.96 -1.49
N ALA A 31 -4.08 15.71 -1.88
CA ALA A 31 -5.12 14.89 -2.46
C ALA A 31 -6.04 14.34 -1.36
N ASP A 32 -7.30 14.75 -1.39
CA ASP A 32 -8.34 14.15 -0.56
C ASP A 32 -8.97 12.98 -1.31
N VAL A 33 -8.63 11.78 -0.85
CA VAL A 33 -9.09 10.51 -1.42
C VAL A 33 -10.26 9.90 -0.63
N THR A 34 -10.84 10.64 0.32
CA THR A 34 -11.95 10.12 1.16
C THR A 34 -13.19 9.78 0.34
N GLY A 35 -13.36 10.41 -0.81
CA GLY A 35 -14.40 10.10 -1.76
C GLY A 35 -14.36 8.66 -2.31
N TRP A 36 -13.20 8.03 -2.35
CA TRP A 36 -13.05 6.64 -2.79
C TRP A 36 -13.80 5.67 -1.87
N TRP A 37 -13.70 5.91 -0.57
CA TRP A 37 -14.29 5.04 0.46
C TRP A 37 -15.82 5.17 0.56
N ARG A 38 -16.34 6.32 0.15
CA ARG A 38 -17.79 6.59 0.19
C ARG A 38 -18.55 5.92 -0.96
N ARG A 39 -17.87 5.50 -2.01
CA ARG A 39 -18.45 4.93 -3.23
C ARG A 39 -18.41 3.40 -3.19
N PRO A 40 -19.57 2.72 -3.05
CA PRO A 40 -19.62 1.26 -2.96
C PRO A 40 -19.21 0.56 -4.27
N ASP A 41 -19.39 1.20 -5.42
CA ASP A 41 -18.93 0.74 -6.72
C ASP A 41 -17.39 0.69 -6.78
N LEU A 42 -16.72 1.74 -6.30
CA LEU A 42 -15.25 1.76 -6.22
C LEU A 42 -14.72 0.75 -5.19
N LEU A 43 -15.31 0.71 -3.98
CA LEU A 43 -14.87 -0.23 -2.94
C LEU A 43 -14.91 -1.69 -3.41
N LYS A 44 -15.94 -2.09 -4.15
CA LYS A 44 -16.06 -3.44 -4.70
C LYS A 44 -14.96 -3.76 -5.71
N CYS A 45 -14.50 -2.76 -6.45
CA CYS A 45 -13.55 -2.94 -7.56
C CYS A 45 -12.09 -2.71 -7.15
N LEU A 46 -11.81 -1.96 -6.06
CA LEU A 46 -10.44 -1.58 -5.67
C LEU A 46 -9.54 -2.79 -5.39
N GLY A 47 -10.03 -3.75 -4.59
CA GLY A 47 -9.26 -4.96 -4.30
C GLY A 47 -8.92 -5.75 -5.56
N PRO A 48 -9.92 -6.18 -6.37
CA PRO A 48 -9.67 -6.87 -7.63
C PRO A 48 -8.81 -6.08 -8.62
N ALA A 49 -8.98 -4.75 -8.73
CA ALA A 49 -8.18 -3.91 -9.63
C ALA A 49 -6.70 -3.87 -9.22
N LEU A 50 -6.40 -3.70 -7.94
CA LEU A 50 -5.03 -3.74 -7.41
C LEU A 50 -4.42 -5.15 -7.55
N ALA A 51 -5.20 -6.19 -7.28
CA ALA A 51 -4.77 -7.57 -7.46
C ALA A 51 -4.42 -7.87 -8.92
N GLN A 52 -5.17 -7.32 -9.88
CA GLN A 52 -4.91 -7.52 -11.30
C GLN A 52 -3.52 -6.99 -11.74
N LEU A 53 -2.98 -5.98 -11.06
CA LEU A 53 -1.62 -5.49 -11.30
C LEU A 53 -0.55 -6.59 -11.07
N PHE A 54 -0.86 -7.58 -10.24
CA PHE A 54 0.02 -8.68 -9.86
C PHE A 54 -0.58 -10.05 -10.19
N ALA A 55 -1.47 -10.14 -11.19
CA ALA A 55 -2.19 -11.38 -11.54
C ALA A 55 -1.27 -12.56 -11.90
N GLY A 56 -0.05 -12.29 -12.39
CA GLY A 56 0.96 -13.32 -12.67
C GLY A 56 1.76 -13.79 -11.45
N GLU A 57 1.60 -13.10 -10.32
CA GLU A 57 2.28 -13.42 -9.07
C GLU A 57 1.37 -14.30 -8.18
N ARG A 58 1.99 -14.96 -7.21
CA ARG A 58 1.26 -15.79 -6.23
C ARG A 58 1.63 -15.31 -4.83
N PRO A 59 1.07 -14.21 -4.34
CA PRO A 59 1.27 -13.80 -2.95
C PRO A 59 0.70 -14.86 -2.02
N THR A 60 1.31 -15.03 -0.84
CA THR A 60 0.78 -15.85 0.26
C THR A 60 0.27 -14.97 1.39
N VAL A 61 0.71 -13.71 1.42
CA VAL A 61 0.30 -12.72 2.39
C VAL A 61 0.35 -11.31 1.78
N VAL A 62 -0.60 -10.48 2.18
CA VAL A 62 -0.64 -9.05 1.83
C VAL A 62 -0.24 -8.23 3.05
N LEU A 63 0.67 -7.27 2.88
CA LEU A 63 1.00 -6.25 3.87
C LEU A 63 0.35 -4.92 3.51
N GLY A 64 -0.14 -4.18 4.51
CA GLY A 64 -0.64 -2.82 4.33
C GLY A 64 -0.31 -1.94 5.52
N PRO A 65 0.23 -0.73 5.32
CA PRO A 65 0.59 0.16 6.42
C PRO A 65 -0.63 0.88 7.00
N GLU A 66 -0.59 1.21 8.28
CA GLU A 66 -1.48 2.19 8.87
C GLU A 66 -1.36 3.52 8.08
N SER A 67 -2.44 4.21 7.75
CA SER A 67 -3.84 3.90 8.02
C SER A 67 -4.59 3.35 6.78
N ARG A 68 -4.28 3.84 5.56
CA ARG A 68 -5.07 3.53 4.36
C ARG A 68 -4.68 2.21 3.71
N GLY A 69 -3.44 1.79 3.84
CA GLY A 69 -3.04 0.44 3.46
C GLY A 69 -3.85 -0.64 4.17
N CYS A 70 -4.26 -0.38 5.42
CA CYS A 70 -5.15 -1.27 6.18
C CYS A 70 -6.61 -1.28 5.66
N LEU A 71 -7.03 -0.30 4.88
CA LEU A 71 -8.34 -0.32 4.21
C LEU A 71 -8.28 -1.13 2.90
N LEU A 72 -7.19 -1.01 2.16
CA LEU A 72 -7.00 -1.64 0.85
C LEU A 72 -6.47 -3.07 0.95
N GLY A 73 -5.54 -3.31 1.86
CA GLY A 73 -4.87 -4.61 2.02
C GLY A 73 -5.84 -5.78 2.16
N PRO A 74 -6.83 -5.73 3.06
CA PRO A 74 -7.83 -6.79 3.18
C PRO A 74 -8.63 -7.05 1.90
N LEU A 75 -8.95 -6.00 1.12
CA LEU A 75 -9.67 -6.15 -0.15
C LEU A 75 -8.82 -6.88 -1.20
N VAL A 76 -7.51 -6.58 -1.23
CA VAL A 76 -6.56 -7.27 -2.11
C VAL A 76 -6.30 -8.69 -1.64
N ALA A 77 -6.15 -8.91 -0.33
CA ALA A 77 -5.97 -10.24 0.24
C ALA A 77 -7.14 -11.17 -0.10
N LEU A 78 -8.39 -10.69 0.02
CA LEU A 78 -9.58 -11.42 -0.40
C LEU A 78 -9.56 -11.76 -1.90
N SER A 79 -9.01 -10.88 -2.74
CA SER A 79 -8.94 -11.11 -4.19
C SER A 79 -7.93 -12.22 -4.57
N PHE A 80 -6.92 -12.45 -3.73
CA PHE A 80 -5.94 -13.53 -3.88
C PHE A 80 -6.25 -14.77 -3.03
N ASP A 81 -7.29 -14.73 -2.19
CA ASP A 81 -7.63 -15.77 -1.21
C ASP A 81 -6.47 -16.05 -0.22
N VAL A 82 -5.87 -14.98 0.31
CA VAL A 82 -4.73 -15.02 1.24
C VAL A 82 -4.96 -14.16 2.47
N GLY A 83 -4.07 -14.26 3.47
CA GLY A 83 -4.11 -13.46 4.68
C GLY A 83 -3.63 -12.02 4.47
N PHE A 84 -3.99 -11.17 5.44
CA PHE A 84 -3.54 -9.79 5.54
C PHE A 84 -2.80 -9.55 6.86
N VAL A 85 -1.70 -8.80 6.80
CA VAL A 85 -0.93 -8.36 7.97
C VAL A 85 -0.79 -6.85 7.96
N GLU A 86 -1.19 -6.22 9.05
CA GLU A 86 -1.04 -4.79 9.27
C GLU A 86 0.41 -4.43 9.56
N VAL A 87 0.95 -3.44 8.87
CA VAL A 87 2.24 -2.81 9.19
C VAL A 87 1.98 -1.56 10.02
N ARG A 88 2.29 -1.63 11.31
CA ARG A 88 2.05 -0.55 12.28
C ARG A 88 3.11 0.52 12.23
N LYS A 89 2.71 1.76 12.58
CA LYS A 89 3.58 2.92 12.70
C LYS A 89 3.80 3.27 14.16
N ASP A 90 5.07 3.59 14.51
CA ASP A 90 5.48 4.19 15.79
C ASP A 90 5.01 3.46 17.07
N ARG A 91 4.62 2.19 16.97
CA ARG A 91 4.25 1.39 18.13
C ARG A 91 5.28 0.29 18.38
N VAL A 92 6.11 0.56 19.35
CA VAL A 92 6.85 -0.49 20.04
C VAL A 92 5.84 -1.20 20.94
N GLY A 93 5.61 -2.49 20.72
CA GLY A 93 4.74 -3.29 21.59
C GLY A 93 5.28 -3.26 23.02
N SER A 94 4.63 -2.52 23.88
CA SER A 94 5.07 -2.34 25.27
C SER A 94 4.36 -3.26 26.27
N SER A 95 3.44 -4.12 25.83
CA SER A 95 2.62 -4.90 26.75
C SER A 95 2.36 -6.37 26.35
N ASP A 96 2.98 -6.87 25.28
CA ASP A 96 2.82 -8.26 24.95
C ASP A 96 4.17 -8.97 24.74
N SER A 97 4.21 -10.25 25.02
CA SER A 97 5.39 -11.11 24.93
C SER A 97 5.79 -11.46 23.50
N ASP A 98 5.04 -11.00 22.49
CA ASP A 98 5.31 -11.32 21.10
C ASP A 98 6.52 -10.54 20.56
N VAL A 99 7.32 -11.23 19.79
CA VAL A 99 8.46 -10.63 19.11
C VAL A 99 7.96 -9.82 17.91
N TRP A 100 8.33 -8.55 17.87
CA TRP A 100 8.08 -7.63 16.75
C TRP A 100 9.32 -7.48 15.89
N LEU A 101 9.14 -7.55 14.58
CA LEU A 101 10.12 -7.04 13.63
C LEU A 101 9.84 -5.56 13.43
N GLN A 102 10.90 -4.74 13.51
CA GLN A 102 10.80 -3.29 13.41
C GLN A 102 11.92 -2.72 12.54
N ARG A 103 11.59 -1.72 11.74
CA ARG A 103 12.54 -0.97 10.92
C ARG A 103 12.17 0.51 10.89
N THR A 104 13.17 1.37 11.00
CA THR A 104 12.99 2.79 10.70
C THR A 104 12.97 2.95 9.19
N ALA A 105 11.87 3.46 8.67
CA ALA A 105 11.73 3.76 7.26
C ALA A 105 12.56 4.99 6.87
N PRO A 106 13.01 5.12 5.62
CA PRO A 106 13.50 6.37 5.08
C PRO A 106 12.46 7.50 5.30
N PRO A 107 12.91 8.77 5.40
CA PRO A 107 12.01 9.89 5.68
C PRO A 107 10.81 9.94 4.73
N ASP A 108 9.65 10.33 5.29
CA ASP A 108 8.46 10.65 4.49
C ASP A 108 8.60 12.06 3.85
N TYR A 109 7.58 12.51 3.12
CA TYR A 109 7.54 13.84 2.50
C TYR A 109 7.57 15.01 3.52
N ARG A 110 7.43 14.74 4.83
CA ARG A 110 7.57 15.70 5.92
C ARG A 110 8.89 15.55 6.68
N ASP A 111 9.86 14.84 6.09
CA ASP A 111 11.17 14.55 6.69
C ASP A 111 11.08 13.83 8.06
N ARG A 112 10.03 13.02 8.25
CA ARG A 112 9.84 12.26 9.47
C ARG A 112 10.29 10.82 9.29
N HIS A 113 11.11 10.35 10.22
CA HIS A 113 11.47 8.96 10.33
C HIS A 113 10.34 8.21 11.05
N LEU A 114 9.72 7.28 10.36
CA LEU A 114 8.68 6.42 10.92
C LEU A 114 9.26 5.05 11.24
N THR A 115 9.00 4.55 12.43
CA THR A 115 9.25 3.14 12.75
C THR A 115 8.07 2.32 12.27
N LEU A 116 8.34 1.33 11.42
CA LEU A 116 7.35 0.38 10.92
C LEU A 116 7.60 -0.98 11.57
N GLY A 117 6.54 -1.75 11.79
CA GLY A 117 6.69 -3.07 12.37
C GLY A 117 5.44 -3.93 12.27
N PHE A 118 5.65 -5.24 12.39
CA PHE A 118 4.60 -6.25 12.54
C PHE A 118 5.09 -7.39 13.45
N ARG A 119 4.16 -8.21 13.94
CA ARG A 119 4.51 -9.40 14.74
C ARG A 119 5.22 -10.43 13.89
N LYS A 120 6.41 -10.86 14.33
CA LYS A 120 7.25 -11.83 13.60
C LYS A 120 6.53 -13.14 13.26
N SER A 121 5.60 -13.57 14.10
CA SER A 121 4.82 -14.80 13.90
C SER A 121 3.85 -14.74 12.71
N LEU A 122 3.57 -13.56 12.16
CA LEU A 122 2.58 -13.37 11.10
C LEU A 122 3.17 -13.44 9.68
N VAL A 123 4.50 -13.38 9.55
CA VAL A 123 5.18 -13.49 8.25
C VAL A 123 6.36 -14.45 8.39
N ASN A 124 6.40 -15.49 7.57
CA ASN A 124 7.36 -16.57 7.64
C ASN A 124 8.31 -16.58 6.45
N SER A 125 9.42 -17.31 6.56
CA SER A 125 10.46 -17.38 5.51
C SER A 125 10.00 -17.96 4.17
N GLY A 126 8.88 -18.70 4.15
CA GLY A 126 8.27 -19.22 2.91
C GLY A 126 7.26 -18.27 2.27
N ASP A 127 6.97 -17.14 2.90
CA ASP A 127 5.95 -16.23 2.40
C ASP A 127 6.42 -15.42 1.18
N ARG A 128 5.44 -15.11 0.34
CA ARG A 128 5.54 -14.24 -0.82
C ARG A 128 4.68 -13.00 -0.57
N VAL A 129 5.33 -11.91 -0.26
CA VAL A 129 4.71 -10.70 0.27
C VAL A 129 4.34 -9.73 -0.85
N LEU A 130 3.07 -9.33 -0.90
CA LEU A 130 2.59 -8.20 -1.69
C LEU A 130 2.24 -7.04 -0.75
N PHE A 131 2.88 -5.89 -0.95
CA PHE A 131 2.57 -4.67 -0.21
C PHE A 131 1.46 -3.88 -0.92
N VAL A 132 0.55 -3.27 -0.14
CA VAL A 132 -0.58 -2.50 -0.69
C VAL A 132 -0.72 -1.17 0.04
N ASP A 133 -0.81 -0.07 -0.71
CA ASP A 133 -1.09 1.26 -0.14
C ASP A 133 -1.94 2.10 -1.11
N ASP A 134 -2.46 3.23 -0.63
CA ASP A 134 -3.23 4.16 -1.46
C ASP A 134 -2.33 5.06 -2.33
N TRP A 135 -1.21 5.52 -1.77
CA TRP A 135 -0.36 6.52 -2.39
C TRP A 135 1.12 6.27 -2.08
N VAL A 136 1.95 6.26 -3.10
CA VAL A 136 3.41 6.21 -2.92
C VAL A 136 4.04 7.48 -3.48
N GLU A 137 4.75 8.23 -2.61
CA GLU A 137 5.40 9.51 -2.97
C GLU A 137 6.92 9.44 -2.84
N THR A 138 7.44 9.20 -1.62
CA THR A 138 8.88 9.00 -1.41
C THR A 138 9.28 7.53 -1.49
N GLY A 139 8.34 6.62 -1.28
CA GLY A 139 8.56 5.19 -1.16
C GLY A 139 9.05 4.74 0.22
N GLY A 140 9.17 5.65 1.20
CA GLY A 140 9.72 5.34 2.52
C GLY A 140 9.01 4.19 3.23
N GLN A 141 7.67 4.19 3.25
CA GLN A 141 6.89 3.11 3.88
C GLN A 141 7.08 1.77 3.16
N ALA A 142 7.04 1.77 1.83
CA ALA A 142 7.26 0.55 1.03
C ALA A 142 8.70 0.02 1.18
N CYS A 143 9.71 0.90 1.25
CA CYS A 143 11.10 0.52 1.57
C CYS A 143 11.19 -0.11 2.97
N GLY A 144 10.57 0.48 3.98
CA GLY A 144 10.55 -0.07 5.33
C GLY A 144 9.87 -1.44 5.38
N ALA A 145 8.74 -1.62 4.70
CA ALA A 145 8.04 -2.89 4.60
C ALA A 145 8.86 -3.95 3.83
N HIS A 146 9.60 -3.54 2.79
CA HIS A 146 10.51 -4.42 2.07
C HIS A 146 11.63 -4.93 2.98
N LEU A 147 12.26 -4.05 3.77
CA LEU A 147 13.30 -4.45 4.75
C LEU A 147 12.73 -5.40 5.81
N LEU A 148 11.53 -5.13 6.33
CA LEU A 148 10.84 -6.03 7.26
C LEU A 148 10.56 -7.40 6.66
N THR A 149 10.18 -7.44 5.36
CA THR A 149 10.00 -8.69 4.62
C THR A 149 11.29 -9.50 4.53
N GLN A 150 12.42 -8.83 4.27
CA GLN A 150 13.75 -9.45 4.26
C GLN A 150 14.14 -9.99 5.65
N ASP A 151 13.88 -9.23 6.72
CA ASP A 151 14.14 -9.66 8.11
C ASP A 151 13.30 -10.88 8.51
N ALA A 152 12.10 -11.03 7.96
CA ALA A 152 11.28 -12.21 8.13
C ALA A 152 11.79 -13.41 7.32
N GLY A 153 12.74 -13.21 6.41
CA GLY A 153 13.22 -14.21 5.45
C GLY A 153 12.22 -14.50 4.32
N ALA A 154 11.24 -13.63 4.14
CA ALA A 154 10.18 -13.76 3.12
C ALA A 154 10.60 -13.14 1.78
N THR A 155 9.87 -13.47 0.73
CA THR A 155 10.10 -12.96 -0.63
C THR A 155 9.24 -11.75 -0.89
N TRP A 156 9.83 -10.62 -1.26
CA TRP A 156 9.13 -9.42 -1.71
C TRP A 156 8.69 -9.57 -3.17
N LEU A 157 7.40 -9.42 -3.46
CA LEU A 157 6.84 -9.45 -4.83
C LEU A 157 6.78 -8.05 -5.43
N GLY A 158 6.42 -7.06 -4.63
CA GLY A 158 6.26 -5.68 -5.06
C GLY A 158 5.26 -4.91 -4.24
N ALA A 159 4.96 -3.69 -4.71
CA ALA A 159 3.98 -2.80 -4.11
C ALA A 159 2.86 -2.48 -5.12
N ALA A 160 1.62 -2.84 -4.78
CA ALA A 160 0.42 -2.44 -5.50
C ALA A 160 -0.14 -1.16 -4.88
N THR A 161 -0.27 -0.09 -5.65
CA THR A 161 -0.76 1.20 -5.14
C THR A 161 -1.88 1.77 -6.02
N VAL A 162 -2.75 2.58 -5.43
CA VAL A 162 -3.74 3.30 -6.24
C VAL A 162 -3.04 4.38 -7.04
N VAL A 163 -2.18 5.19 -6.41
CA VAL A 163 -1.45 6.28 -7.08
C VAL A 163 0.06 6.15 -6.88
N ASP A 164 0.77 6.20 -8.01
CA ASP A 164 2.23 6.36 -8.05
C ASP A 164 2.60 7.82 -8.26
N ALA A 165 3.21 8.44 -7.25
CA ALA A 165 3.76 9.79 -7.28
C ALA A 165 5.29 9.80 -7.11
N LEU A 166 5.96 8.64 -7.24
CA LEU A 166 7.41 8.54 -7.12
C LEU A 166 8.12 9.39 -8.17
N SER A 167 9.04 10.23 -7.73
CA SER A 167 9.97 10.94 -8.60
C SER A 167 11.12 10.04 -9.07
N SER A 168 11.52 9.05 -8.25
CA SER A 168 12.65 8.17 -8.53
C SER A 168 12.25 6.88 -9.25
N ASN A 169 12.68 6.75 -10.51
CA ASN A 169 12.54 5.49 -11.25
C ASN A 169 13.36 4.34 -10.66
N GLN A 170 14.44 4.64 -9.95
CA GLN A 170 15.24 3.63 -9.27
C GLN A 170 14.46 3.00 -8.11
N VAL A 171 13.84 3.82 -7.27
CA VAL A 171 12.97 3.36 -6.17
C VAL A 171 11.79 2.58 -6.71
N ARG A 172 11.14 3.07 -7.77
CA ARG A 172 10.01 2.38 -8.42
C ARG A 172 10.38 0.97 -8.87
N ARG A 173 11.52 0.82 -9.55
CA ARG A 173 12.02 -0.50 -9.99
C ARG A 173 12.45 -1.38 -8.83
N HIS A 174 13.18 -0.82 -7.86
CA HIS A 174 13.66 -1.56 -6.69
C HIS A 174 12.51 -2.19 -5.89
N LEU A 175 11.42 -1.45 -5.73
CA LEU A 175 10.23 -1.88 -5.00
C LEU A 175 9.22 -2.64 -5.89
N ASN A 176 9.45 -2.76 -7.19
CA ASN A 176 8.50 -3.28 -8.17
C ASN A 176 7.11 -2.65 -7.99
N VAL A 177 7.05 -1.30 -8.00
CA VAL A 177 5.80 -0.56 -7.83
C VAL A 177 4.96 -0.67 -9.09
N ARG A 178 3.70 -1.10 -8.93
CA ARG A 178 2.67 -1.09 -9.97
C ARG A 178 1.45 -0.35 -9.42
N SER A 179 0.88 0.54 -10.23
CA SER A 179 -0.20 1.42 -9.79
C SER A 179 -1.38 1.44 -10.77
N LEU A 180 -2.55 1.79 -10.25
CA LEU A 180 -3.72 2.05 -11.09
C LEU A 180 -3.58 3.39 -11.83
N LEU A 181 -3.05 4.41 -11.15
CA LEU A 181 -2.87 5.76 -11.67
C LEU A 181 -1.45 6.25 -11.41
N HIS A 182 -0.94 7.06 -12.32
CA HIS A 182 0.21 7.92 -12.05
C HIS A 182 -0.28 9.31 -11.62
N VAL A 183 0.43 10.00 -10.72
CA VAL A 183 0.03 11.32 -10.22
C VAL A 183 -0.20 12.35 -11.32
N ARG A 184 0.47 12.21 -12.47
CA ARG A 184 0.30 13.08 -13.65
C ARG A 184 -1.03 12.90 -14.38
N GLU A 185 -1.80 11.86 -14.03
CA GLU A 185 -3.12 11.60 -14.60
C GLU A 185 -4.25 12.21 -13.76
N LEU A 186 -3.89 12.87 -12.64
CA LEU A 186 -4.76 13.55 -11.69
C LEU A 186 -4.65 15.06 -11.87
#